data_732ea5aea04e8bb3cc9f9dd6ab8ca1fe
#
_entry.id   732ea5aea04e8bb3cc9f9dd6ab8ca1fe
#
_cell.length_a   1.000
_cell.length_b   1.000
_cell.length_c   1.000
_cell.angle_alpha   90.00
_cell.angle_beta   90.00
_cell.angle_gamma   90.00
#
_symmetry.space_group_name_H-M   'P 1'
#
loop_
_entity.id
_entity.type
_entity.pdbx_description
1 polymer ?
#
loop_
_entity_poly.entity_id
_entity_poly.type
_entity_poly.pdbx_seq_one_letter_code
_entity_poly.pdbx_strand_id
1 'polypeptide(L)'
;MATRRGVLKLVGGGCVLAAVGAGGFVAANGPSRSARTPWREAGQETEFRRRALSYAILAPNPHNRQPWLVRLDGDDALTLYCDLDRRLPATDPYDRQIVIGHGAFLELLALAAAKDGYGTEITLFPDGEDMATLDARPVASVRFVPGGAEPDPLFAHVLARRSNKELYEARDVEAEKLATMMQAGSDFGVSATTIGNTPMAETLRDLTWRAHQMEMNTPATNQESVDLMRIGAKEVAANPDGIELEGAFIAVGKLIGMVNRETLADQTSAGFQQGLDMYEALAMSARG
;
A
#
# COMPACT_ATOMS: atom_id res chain seq x y z
N MET A 1 9.15 -34.85 -48.69
CA MET A 1 9.00 -35.48 -47.34
C MET A 1 9.94 -34.79 -46.38
N ALA A 2 9.41 -34.17 -45.34
CA ALA A 2 10.25 -33.53 -44.31
C ALA A 2 10.97 -34.61 -43.49
N THR A 3 12.27 -34.53 -43.33
CA THR A 3 13.07 -35.51 -42.58
C THR A 3 12.78 -35.37 -41.07
N ARG A 4 12.77 -36.50 -40.33
CA ARG A 4 12.58 -36.53 -38.87
C ARG A 4 13.48 -35.49 -38.14
N ARG A 5 14.69 -35.25 -38.62
CA ARG A 5 15.59 -34.21 -38.12
C ARG A 5 15.09 -32.77 -38.37
N GLY A 6 14.40 -32.51 -39.49
CA GLY A 6 13.81 -31.22 -39.81
C GLY A 6 12.61 -30.89 -38.90
N VAL A 7 11.77 -31.89 -38.62
CA VAL A 7 10.62 -31.75 -37.71
C VAL A 7 11.08 -31.50 -36.28
N LEU A 8 12.06 -32.24 -35.78
CA LEU A 8 12.64 -32.03 -34.45
C LEU A 8 13.28 -30.65 -34.27
N LYS A 9 13.95 -30.11 -35.31
CA LYS A 9 14.50 -28.74 -35.27
C LYS A 9 13.42 -27.69 -35.28
N LEU A 10 12.30 -27.89 -35.99
CA LEU A 10 11.17 -26.96 -36.03
C LEU A 10 10.41 -26.94 -34.69
N VAL A 11 10.18 -28.12 -34.10
CA VAL A 11 9.50 -28.21 -32.77
C VAL A 11 10.40 -27.68 -31.68
N GLY A 12 11.69 -28.02 -31.64
CA GLY A 12 12.65 -27.52 -30.69
C GLY A 12 12.86 -25.99 -30.79
N GLY A 13 12.96 -25.47 -32.03
CA GLY A 13 13.06 -24.03 -32.28
C GLY A 13 11.79 -23.28 -31.87
N GLY A 14 10.61 -23.86 -32.12
CA GLY A 14 9.33 -23.28 -31.68
C GLY A 14 9.20 -23.20 -30.17
N CYS A 15 9.61 -24.27 -29.45
CA CYS A 15 9.61 -24.25 -27.97
C CYS A 15 10.59 -23.23 -27.39
N VAL A 16 11.78 -23.06 -27.97
CA VAL A 16 12.76 -22.07 -27.53
C VAL A 16 12.25 -20.64 -27.81
N LEU A 17 11.69 -20.39 -28.98
CA LEU A 17 11.10 -19.10 -29.31
C LEU A 17 9.90 -18.73 -28.40
N ALA A 18 9.05 -19.72 -28.09
CA ALA A 18 7.95 -19.53 -27.16
C ALA A 18 8.44 -19.25 -25.73
N ALA A 19 9.46 -19.95 -25.26
CA ALA A 19 10.07 -19.70 -23.94
C ALA A 19 10.77 -18.34 -23.87
N VAL A 20 11.52 -17.94 -24.90
CA VAL A 20 12.16 -16.62 -24.98
C VAL A 20 11.09 -15.53 -25.10
N GLY A 21 10.02 -15.75 -25.87
CA GLY A 21 8.89 -14.83 -25.97
C GLY A 21 8.16 -14.65 -24.64
N ALA A 22 7.88 -15.74 -23.93
CA ALA A 22 7.25 -15.69 -22.60
C ALA A 22 8.17 -15.02 -21.56
N GLY A 23 9.46 -15.34 -21.54
CA GLY A 23 10.43 -14.69 -20.66
C GLY A 23 10.59 -13.21 -20.96
N GLY A 24 10.65 -12.84 -22.23
CA GLY A 24 10.69 -11.43 -22.68
C GLY A 24 9.40 -10.69 -22.32
N PHE A 25 8.24 -11.32 -22.47
CA PHE A 25 6.95 -10.74 -22.09
C PHE A 25 6.87 -10.49 -20.58
N VAL A 26 7.24 -11.47 -19.75
CA VAL A 26 7.28 -11.34 -18.28
C VAL A 26 8.25 -10.22 -17.87
N ALA A 27 9.45 -10.16 -18.48
CA ALA A 27 10.44 -9.14 -18.18
C ALA A 27 9.96 -7.71 -18.57
N ALA A 28 9.27 -7.59 -19.72
CA ALA A 28 8.73 -6.33 -20.20
C ALA A 28 7.52 -5.82 -19.40
N ASN A 29 6.79 -6.73 -18.73
CA ASN A 29 5.60 -6.43 -17.95
C ASN A 29 5.80 -6.66 -16.44
N GLY A 30 7.06 -6.71 -15.99
CA GLY A 30 7.40 -6.76 -14.57
C GLY A 30 7.10 -5.43 -13.87
N PRO A 31 7.25 -5.40 -12.53
CA PRO A 31 6.98 -4.22 -11.72
C PRO A 31 7.78 -2.99 -12.18
N SER A 32 7.12 -1.82 -12.15
CA SER A 32 7.74 -0.54 -12.50
C SER A 32 8.91 -0.21 -11.57
N ARG A 33 10.12 -0.11 -12.14
CA ARG A 33 11.33 0.24 -11.39
C ARG A 33 11.35 1.71 -10.98
N SER A 34 10.80 2.61 -11.78
CA SER A 34 10.75 4.04 -11.47
C SER A 34 9.81 4.34 -10.31
N ALA A 35 8.67 3.66 -10.21
CA ALA A 35 7.76 3.79 -9.08
C ALA A 35 8.36 3.31 -7.74
N ARG A 36 9.43 2.51 -7.77
CA ARG A 36 10.18 2.04 -6.58
C ARG A 36 11.38 2.94 -6.24
N THR A 37 11.56 4.07 -6.92
CA THR A 37 12.66 5.02 -6.67
C THR A 37 12.70 5.49 -5.22
N PRO A 38 11.59 5.89 -4.55
CA PRO A 38 11.63 6.33 -3.17
C PRO A 38 12.25 5.32 -2.21
N TRP A 39 12.02 4.01 -2.40
CA TRP A 39 12.66 2.96 -1.57
C TRP A 39 14.18 2.85 -1.78
N ARG A 40 14.69 3.17 -2.97
CA ARG A 40 16.12 3.10 -3.27
C ARG A 40 16.88 4.35 -2.84
N GLU A 41 16.18 5.49 -2.82
CA GLU A 41 16.77 6.80 -2.54
C GLU A 41 16.49 7.28 -1.11
N ALA A 42 15.69 6.54 -0.33
CA ALA A 42 15.44 6.88 1.06
C ALA A 42 16.76 7.00 1.85
N GLY A 43 16.89 8.08 2.61
CA GLY A 43 18.05 8.37 3.43
C GLY A 43 19.22 9.05 2.71
N GLN A 44 19.12 9.36 1.41
CA GLN A 44 20.20 10.00 0.66
C GLN A 44 20.24 11.54 0.81
N GLU A 45 19.19 12.14 1.34
CA GLU A 45 19.10 13.58 1.59
C GLU A 45 20.11 14.04 2.64
N THR A 46 20.76 15.16 2.42
CA THR A 46 21.77 15.72 3.35
C THR A 46 21.16 16.46 4.51
N GLU A 47 20.07 17.19 4.29
CA GLU A 47 19.31 17.87 5.33
C GLU A 47 18.50 16.83 6.12
N PHE A 48 18.66 16.82 7.45
CA PHE A 48 18.17 15.72 8.30
C PHE A 48 16.65 15.54 8.25
N ARG A 49 15.84 16.63 8.16
CA ARG A 49 14.38 16.54 8.08
C ARG A 49 13.95 15.95 6.73
N ARG A 50 14.59 16.37 5.64
CA ARG A 50 14.34 15.78 4.30
C ARG A 50 14.75 14.33 4.26
N ARG A 51 15.84 13.97 4.93
CA ARG A 51 16.27 12.58 5.07
C ARG A 51 15.24 11.76 5.85
N ALA A 52 14.72 12.25 6.97
CA ALA A 52 13.65 11.59 7.71
C ALA A 52 12.35 11.50 6.88
N LEU A 53 11.96 12.57 6.18
CA LEU A 53 10.81 12.60 5.28
C LEU A 53 10.93 11.58 4.14
N SER A 54 12.13 11.31 3.64
CA SER A 54 12.32 10.31 2.58
C SER A 54 11.95 8.87 3.00
N TYR A 55 11.93 8.60 4.30
CA TYR A 55 11.39 7.37 4.87
C TYR A 55 9.89 7.49 5.19
N ALA A 56 9.46 8.65 5.70
CA ALA A 56 8.06 8.89 6.07
C ALA A 56 7.10 8.73 4.88
N ILE A 57 7.50 9.17 3.68
CA ILE A 57 6.69 9.02 2.46
C ILE A 57 6.47 7.57 2.03
N LEU A 58 7.15 6.60 2.65
CA LEU A 58 6.94 5.17 2.40
C LEU A 58 5.80 4.59 3.25
N ALA A 59 5.11 5.42 4.02
CA ALA A 59 4.01 5.01 4.88
C ALA A 59 2.86 4.35 4.09
N PRO A 60 2.24 3.28 4.64
CA PRO A 60 1.02 2.74 4.06
C PRO A 60 -0.11 3.77 4.15
N ASN A 61 -0.91 3.85 3.10
CA ASN A 61 -2.03 4.77 3.06
C ASN A 61 -3.13 4.25 2.10
N PRO A 62 -4.40 4.67 2.27
CA PRO A 62 -5.49 4.15 1.47
C PRO A 62 -5.29 4.47 -0.01
N HIS A 63 -5.56 3.48 -0.86
CA HIS A 63 -5.40 3.54 -2.31
C HIS A 63 -4.05 4.11 -2.78
N ASN A 64 -3.00 4.08 -1.93
CA ASN A 64 -1.71 4.70 -2.19
C ASN A 64 -1.83 6.17 -2.65
N ARG A 65 -2.77 6.91 -2.05
CA ARG A 65 -3.04 8.31 -2.40
C ARG A 65 -1.92 9.26 -2.01
N GLN A 66 -1.09 8.90 -1.00
CA GLN A 66 0.03 9.72 -0.53
C GLN A 66 -0.43 11.17 -0.22
N PRO A 67 -1.44 11.36 0.65
CA PRO A 67 -2.16 12.63 0.80
C PRO A 67 -1.45 13.61 1.75
N TRP A 68 -0.14 13.71 1.69
CA TRP A 68 0.64 14.55 2.59
C TRP A 68 1.30 15.72 1.88
N LEU A 69 1.14 16.89 2.48
CA LEU A 69 1.87 18.09 2.17
C LEU A 69 2.68 18.50 3.39
N VAL A 70 3.96 18.81 3.22
CA VAL A 70 4.86 19.16 4.31
C VAL A 70 5.44 20.54 4.08
N ARG A 71 5.32 21.40 5.09
CA ARG A 71 6.04 22.67 5.18
C ARG A 71 7.18 22.51 6.17
N LEU A 72 8.39 22.86 5.78
CA LEU A 72 9.52 22.96 6.71
C LEU A 72 9.48 24.32 7.42
N ASP A 73 9.53 24.30 8.76
CA ASP A 73 9.43 25.48 9.60
C ASP A 73 10.75 25.69 10.33
N GLY A 74 11.36 26.88 10.17
CA GLY A 74 12.68 27.15 10.73
C GLY A 74 13.72 26.08 10.37
N ASP A 75 14.61 25.75 11.32
CA ASP A 75 15.69 24.77 11.12
C ASP A 75 15.41 23.41 11.78
N ASP A 76 14.42 23.34 12.68
CA ASP A 76 14.18 22.19 13.55
C ASP A 76 12.73 21.68 13.57
N ALA A 77 11.86 22.19 12.70
CA ALA A 77 10.44 21.83 12.72
C ALA A 77 9.85 21.60 11.32
N LEU A 78 8.67 21.00 11.30
CA LEU A 78 7.81 20.90 10.13
C LEU A 78 6.33 20.88 10.52
N THR A 79 5.48 21.22 9.55
CA THR A 79 4.03 21.09 9.67
C THR A 79 3.52 20.17 8.56
N LEU A 80 2.70 19.20 8.96
CA LEU A 80 2.07 18.22 8.06
C LEU A 80 0.61 18.61 7.81
N TYR A 81 0.22 18.65 6.55
CA TYR A 81 -1.14 18.91 6.08
C TYR A 81 -1.64 17.75 5.24
N CYS A 82 -2.97 17.63 5.11
CA CYS A 82 -3.57 16.76 4.12
C CYS A 82 -3.64 17.47 2.75
N ASP A 83 -3.22 16.78 1.70
CA ASP A 83 -3.55 17.16 0.32
C ASP A 83 -5.02 16.80 0.06
N LEU A 84 -5.89 17.82 0.10
CA LEU A 84 -7.34 17.62 0.01
C LEU A 84 -7.80 17.09 -1.35
N ASP A 85 -7.02 17.29 -2.41
CA ASP A 85 -7.29 16.74 -3.76
C ASP A 85 -7.01 15.23 -3.83
N ARG A 86 -6.36 14.69 -2.78
CA ARG A 86 -6.04 13.27 -2.66
C ARG A 86 -6.92 12.52 -1.67
N ARG A 87 -7.98 13.14 -1.19
CA ARG A 87 -8.99 12.47 -0.36
C ARG A 87 -9.79 11.45 -1.16
N LEU A 88 -10.59 10.66 -0.46
CA LEU A 88 -11.39 9.55 -0.99
C LEU A 88 -12.86 9.74 -0.58
N PRO A 89 -13.58 10.70 -1.17
CA PRO A 89 -14.90 11.09 -0.69
C PRO A 89 -15.96 9.98 -0.78
N ALA A 90 -15.77 8.96 -1.64
CA ALA A 90 -16.70 7.84 -1.72
C ALA A 90 -16.28 6.65 -0.85
N THR A 91 -14.99 6.27 -0.84
CA THR A 91 -14.50 5.09 -0.11
C THR A 91 -14.02 5.40 1.31
N ASP A 92 -13.69 6.65 1.62
CA ASP A 92 -13.32 7.13 2.97
C ASP A 92 -13.99 8.49 3.29
N PRO A 93 -15.32 8.56 3.34
CA PRO A 93 -16.06 9.83 3.43
C PRO A 93 -15.79 10.64 4.70
N TYR A 94 -15.21 10.02 5.73
CA TYR A 94 -14.84 10.65 7.00
C TYR A 94 -13.33 10.80 7.17
N ASP A 95 -12.53 10.54 6.13
CA ASP A 95 -11.06 10.57 6.12
C ASP A 95 -10.38 9.69 7.19
N ARG A 96 -11.06 8.67 7.69
CA ARG A 96 -10.54 7.82 8.77
C ARG A 96 -9.29 7.06 8.35
N GLN A 97 -9.30 6.47 7.16
CA GLN A 97 -8.14 5.76 6.63
C GLN A 97 -7.02 6.73 6.25
N ILE A 98 -7.38 7.91 5.73
CA ILE A 98 -6.45 9.00 5.44
C ILE A 98 -5.73 9.43 6.74
N VAL A 99 -6.46 9.65 7.83
CA VAL A 99 -5.87 10.01 9.15
C VAL A 99 -4.95 8.91 9.67
N ILE A 100 -5.35 7.62 9.57
CA ILE A 100 -4.48 6.49 9.92
C ILE A 100 -3.19 6.51 9.07
N GLY A 101 -3.30 6.81 7.78
CA GLY A 101 -2.15 6.97 6.89
C GLY A 101 -1.19 8.07 7.34
N HIS A 102 -1.72 9.22 7.79
CA HIS A 102 -0.91 10.30 8.36
C HIS A 102 -0.24 9.87 9.68
N GLY A 103 -0.92 9.09 10.52
CA GLY A 103 -0.31 8.50 11.72
C GLY A 103 0.86 7.59 11.37
N ALA A 104 0.70 6.72 10.38
CA ALA A 104 1.79 5.87 9.89
C ALA A 104 2.97 6.68 9.29
N PHE A 105 2.68 7.80 8.64
CA PHE A 105 3.70 8.74 8.16
C PHE A 105 4.50 9.35 9.31
N LEU A 106 3.82 9.82 10.36
CA LEU A 106 4.46 10.41 11.55
C LEU A 106 5.31 9.38 12.31
N GLU A 107 4.86 8.14 12.40
CA GLU A 107 5.63 7.06 13.00
C GLU A 107 6.92 6.79 12.23
N LEU A 108 6.85 6.63 10.89
CA LEU A 108 8.05 6.44 10.09
C LEU A 108 8.99 7.66 10.13
N LEU A 109 8.45 8.87 10.26
CA LEU A 109 9.23 10.09 10.45
C LEU A 109 9.99 10.05 11.78
N ALA A 110 9.32 9.66 12.87
CA ALA A 110 9.92 9.55 14.20
C ALA A 110 11.01 8.49 14.26
N LEU A 111 10.77 7.29 13.69
CA LEU A 111 11.76 6.23 13.59
C LEU A 111 13.01 6.67 12.81
N ALA A 112 12.81 7.38 11.71
CA ALA A 112 13.91 7.89 10.88
C ALA A 112 14.68 9.03 11.58
N ALA A 113 14.00 9.91 12.29
CA ALA A 113 14.63 10.97 13.07
C ALA A 113 15.46 10.38 14.23
N ALA A 114 14.90 9.42 14.96
CA ALA A 114 15.58 8.75 16.06
C ALA A 114 16.87 8.05 15.63
N LYS A 115 16.88 7.43 14.43
CA LYS A 115 18.10 6.86 13.84
C LYS A 115 19.22 7.88 13.69
N ASP A 116 18.89 9.13 13.43
CA ASP A 116 19.84 10.23 13.29
C ASP A 116 20.08 10.99 14.62
N GLY A 117 19.56 10.48 15.73
CA GLY A 117 19.74 11.04 17.08
C GLY A 117 18.81 12.21 17.40
N TYR A 118 17.69 12.37 16.68
CA TYR A 118 16.68 13.38 16.96
C TYR A 118 15.43 12.75 17.54
N GLY A 119 14.98 13.25 18.68
CA GLY A 119 13.61 13.02 19.16
C GLY A 119 12.61 13.85 18.36
N THR A 120 11.34 13.44 18.40
CA THR A 120 10.23 14.19 17.79
C THR A 120 9.19 14.58 18.85
N GLU A 121 8.88 15.86 18.95
CA GLU A 121 7.74 16.37 19.69
C GLU A 121 6.60 16.64 18.71
N ILE A 122 5.59 15.75 18.74
CA ILE A 122 4.47 15.78 17.79
C ILE A 122 3.24 16.35 18.50
N THR A 123 2.67 17.41 17.94
CA THR A 123 1.37 17.95 18.35
C THR A 123 0.37 17.62 17.23
N LEU A 124 -0.59 16.75 17.53
CA LEU A 124 -1.66 16.41 16.59
C LEU A 124 -2.71 17.51 16.57
N PHE A 125 -3.22 17.82 15.39
CA PHE A 125 -4.30 18.79 15.14
C PHE A 125 -4.11 20.11 15.92
N PRO A 126 -2.98 20.83 15.72
CA PRO A 126 -2.63 22.00 16.54
C PRO A 126 -3.67 23.14 16.48
N ASP A 127 -4.46 23.19 15.40
CA ASP A 127 -5.54 24.18 15.21
C ASP A 127 -6.94 23.61 15.51
N GLY A 128 -7.00 22.49 16.27
CA GLY A 128 -8.23 21.82 16.69
C GLY A 128 -8.62 20.64 15.81
N GLU A 129 -9.40 19.72 16.40
CA GLU A 129 -9.85 18.44 15.80
C GLU A 129 -11.38 18.36 15.65
N ASP A 130 -12.09 19.49 15.73
CA ASP A 130 -13.55 19.58 15.69
C ASP A 130 -14.16 19.47 14.28
N MET A 131 -13.44 18.83 13.36
CA MET A 131 -13.84 18.68 11.98
C MET A 131 -14.49 17.31 11.73
N ALA A 132 -15.52 17.29 10.90
CA ALA A 132 -16.14 16.02 10.46
C ALA A 132 -15.27 15.29 9.42
N THR A 133 -14.46 16.02 8.67
CA THR A 133 -13.50 15.57 7.66
C THR A 133 -12.27 16.46 7.71
N LEU A 134 -11.15 16.01 7.17
CA LEU A 134 -9.94 16.84 7.08
C LEU A 134 -10.17 18.08 6.22
N ASP A 135 -9.60 19.19 6.65
CA ASP A 135 -9.66 20.49 5.99
C ASP A 135 -8.25 21.09 5.81
N ALA A 136 -8.15 22.38 5.56
CA ALA A 136 -6.88 23.06 5.32
C ALA A 136 -6.01 23.27 6.58
N ARG A 137 -6.53 22.92 7.77
CA ARG A 137 -5.77 22.98 9.02
C ARG A 137 -4.68 21.89 9.05
N PRO A 138 -3.59 22.10 9.78
CA PRO A 138 -2.53 21.11 9.90
C PRO A 138 -3.01 19.83 10.61
N VAL A 139 -2.59 18.69 10.10
CA VAL A 139 -2.78 17.38 10.75
C VAL A 139 -1.83 17.23 11.94
N ALA A 140 -0.61 17.72 11.80
CA ALA A 140 0.37 17.73 12.89
C ALA A 140 1.41 18.83 12.73
N SER A 141 1.96 19.30 13.85
CA SER A 141 3.24 19.97 13.91
C SER A 141 4.28 19.08 14.58
N VAL A 142 5.50 19.10 14.10
CA VAL A 142 6.60 18.27 14.60
C VAL A 142 7.81 19.15 14.86
N ARG A 143 8.37 19.08 16.07
CA ARG A 143 9.64 19.67 16.42
C ARG A 143 10.69 18.57 16.65
N PHE A 144 11.87 18.74 16.08
CA PHE A 144 12.98 17.81 16.22
C PHE A 144 13.91 18.27 17.34
N VAL A 145 14.24 17.39 18.27
CA VAL A 145 15.05 17.65 19.45
C VAL A 145 16.37 16.88 19.33
N PRO A 146 17.52 17.54 19.15
CA PRO A 146 18.81 16.86 19.09
C PRO A 146 19.08 16.05 20.37
N GLY A 147 19.55 14.79 20.23
CA GLY A 147 19.80 13.90 21.36
C GLY A 147 18.54 13.41 22.10
N GLY A 148 17.35 13.68 21.55
CA GLY A 148 16.08 13.40 22.21
C GLY A 148 15.55 11.96 22.04
N ALA A 149 16.25 11.10 21.32
CA ALA A 149 15.82 9.69 21.16
C ALA A 149 16.99 8.77 20.86
N GLU A 150 16.84 7.51 21.29
CA GLU A 150 17.68 6.39 20.87
C GLU A 150 17.08 5.73 19.61
N PRO A 151 17.92 5.16 18.72
CA PRO A 151 17.45 4.44 17.54
C PRO A 151 16.52 3.28 17.91
N ASP A 152 15.35 3.22 17.29
CA ASP A 152 14.40 2.13 17.45
C ASP A 152 14.76 0.96 16.52
N PRO A 153 14.80 -0.30 17.00
CA PRO A 153 15.05 -1.48 16.19
C PRO A 153 14.08 -1.65 15.02
N LEU A 154 12.84 -1.16 15.10
CA LEU A 154 11.85 -1.21 14.03
C LEU A 154 12.30 -0.45 12.78
N PHE A 155 13.19 0.54 12.91
CA PHE A 155 13.73 1.25 11.76
C PHE A 155 14.38 0.31 10.72
N ALA A 156 15.01 -0.78 11.16
CA ALA A 156 15.63 -1.76 10.26
C ALA A 156 14.62 -2.41 9.27
N HIS A 157 13.33 -2.35 9.58
CA HIS A 157 12.27 -2.96 8.78
C HIS A 157 11.56 -1.97 7.85
N VAL A 158 11.80 -0.67 7.95
CA VAL A 158 11.11 0.37 7.17
C VAL A 158 11.22 0.11 5.67
N LEU A 159 12.41 -0.15 5.16
CA LEU A 159 12.63 -0.40 3.73
C LEU A 159 12.17 -1.80 3.27
N ALA A 160 12.01 -2.75 4.19
CA ALA A 160 11.54 -4.09 3.88
C ALA A 160 10.01 -4.22 3.93
N ARG A 161 9.33 -3.34 4.70
CA ARG A 161 7.87 -3.37 4.84
C ARG A 161 7.18 -3.21 3.48
N ARG A 162 6.21 -4.07 3.22
CA ARG A 162 5.31 -4.00 2.05
C ARG A 162 3.87 -4.33 2.47
N SER A 163 2.89 -3.79 1.76
CA SER A 163 1.52 -4.28 1.86
C SER A 163 1.44 -5.62 1.15
N ASN A 164 1.01 -6.65 1.86
CA ASN A 164 0.78 -7.96 1.26
C ASN A 164 -0.54 -7.95 0.49
N LYS A 165 -0.50 -8.43 -0.75
CA LYS A 165 -1.68 -8.62 -1.62
C LYS A 165 -1.85 -10.08 -2.03
N GLU A 166 -1.06 -10.97 -1.44
CA GLU A 166 -1.10 -12.42 -1.69
C GLU A 166 -1.89 -13.11 -0.58
N LEU A 167 -2.34 -14.33 -0.86
CA LEU A 167 -3.01 -15.16 0.13
C LEU A 167 -2.10 -15.41 1.34
N TYR A 168 -2.68 -15.43 2.52
CA TYR A 168 -1.97 -15.79 3.73
C TYR A 168 -1.70 -17.30 3.77
N GLU A 169 -0.58 -17.69 4.39
CA GLU A 169 -0.26 -19.10 4.61
C GLU A 169 -1.26 -19.75 5.56
N ALA A 170 -1.52 -21.05 5.36
CA ALA A 170 -2.44 -21.83 6.18
C ALA A 170 -1.76 -22.25 7.50
N ARG A 171 -1.21 -21.29 8.26
CA ARG A 171 -0.63 -21.48 9.59
C ARG A 171 -1.05 -20.37 10.52
N ASP A 172 -1.13 -20.66 11.80
CA ASP A 172 -1.43 -19.67 12.82
C ASP A 172 -0.21 -18.75 13.05
N VAL A 173 -0.47 -17.52 13.49
CA VAL A 173 0.59 -16.60 13.92
C VAL A 173 1.10 -17.05 15.28
N GLU A 174 2.41 -17.05 15.47
CA GLU A 174 3.03 -17.46 16.73
C GLU A 174 2.60 -16.53 17.89
N ALA A 175 2.25 -17.13 19.04
CA ALA A 175 1.72 -16.41 20.21
C ALA A 175 2.63 -15.26 20.69
N GLU A 176 3.94 -15.42 20.60
CA GLU A 176 4.92 -14.39 20.97
C GLU A 176 4.83 -13.16 20.07
N LYS A 177 4.63 -13.35 18.75
CA LYS A 177 4.43 -12.25 17.82
C LYS A 177 3.12 -11.51 18.06
N LEU A 178 2.04 -12.25 18.37
CA LEU A 178 0.77 -11.66 18.74
C LEU A 178 0.90 -10.83 20.02
N ALA A 179 1.60 -11.33 21.03
CA ALA A 179 1.86 -10.60 22.27
C ALA A 179 2.65 -9.31 22.01
N THR A 180 3.68 -9.35 21.16
CA THR A 180 4.46 -8.18 20.76
C THR A 180 3.59 -7.13 20.07
N MET A 181 2.69 -7.54 19.18
CA MET A 181 1.76 -6.62 18.51
C MET A 181 0.77 -5.97 19.50
N MET A 182 0.26 -6.74 20.46
CA MET A 182 -0.64 -6.18 21.49
C MET A 182 0.11 -5.17 22.38
N GLN A 183 1.35 -5.47 22.76
CA GLN A 183 2.16 -4.55 23.56
C GLN A 183 2.41 -3.24 22.80
N ALA A 184 2.79 -3.30 21.53
CA ALA A 184 2.97 -2.13 20.71
C ALA A 184 1.71 -1.24 20.66
N GLY A 185 0.51 -1.81 20.55
CA GLY A 185 -0.74 -1.05 20.66
C GLY A 185 -0.90 -0.33 22.00
N SER A 186 -0.58 -1.02 23.10
CA SER A 186 -0.66 -0.45 24.45
C SER A 186 0.31 0.71 24.67
N ASP A 187 1.50 0.66 24.09
CA ASP A 187 2.51 1.71 24.19
C ASP A 187 2.03 3.03 23.58
N PHE A 188 1.10 2.97 22.61
CA PHE A 188 0.42 4.13 22.04
C PHE A 188 -0.95 4.45 22.68
N GLY A 189 -1.26 3.86 23.84
CA GLY A 189 -2.53 4.09 24.53
C GLY A 189 -3.76 3.49 23.82
N VAL A 190 -3.54 2.55 22.89
CA VAL A 190 -4.61 1.87 22.15
C VAL A 190 -4.85 0.50 22.76
N SER A 191 -6.13 0.18 23.04
CA SER A 191 -6.50 -1.19 23.43
C SER A 191 -6.41 -2.10 22.21
N ALA A 192 -5.48 -3.05 22.25
CA ALA A 192 -5.31 -4.04 21.21
C ALA A 192 -5.65 -5.43 21.74
N THR A 193 -6.28 -6.26 20.91
CA THR A 193 -6.50 -7.69 21.17
C THR A 193 -6.23 -8.48 19.91
N THR A 194 -5.83 -9.72 20.08
CA THR A 194 -5.63 -10.65 18.98
C THR A 194 -6.70 -11.73 19.02
N ILE A 195 -7.20 -12.11 17.85
CA ILE A 195 -8.19 -13.16 17.68
C ILE A 195 -7.53 -14.23 16.80
N GLY A 196 -7.07 -15.31 17.43
CA GLY A 196 -6.50 -16.44 16.71
C GLY A 196 -7.55 -17.17 15.85
N ASN A 197 -7.22 -18.37 15.40
CA ASN A 197 -8.11 -19.19 14.55
C ASN A 197 -9.30 -19.75 15.36
N THR A 198 -10.30 -18.92 15.59
CA THR A 198 -11.50 -19.15 16.41
C THR A 198 -12.76 -18.86 15.61
N PRO A 199 -13.94 -19.29 16.08
CA PRO A 199 -15.22 -18.90 15.45
C PRO A 199 -15.43 -17.39 15.32
N MET A 200 -14.84 -16.59 16.22
CA MET A 200 -14.86 -15.13 16.10
C MET A 200 -14.06 -14.65 14.89
N ALA A 201 -12.91 -15.25 14.62
CA ALA A 201 -12.12 -14.92 13.44
C ALA A 201 -12.89 -15.25 12.13
N GLU A 202 -13.63 -16.35 12.10
CA GLU A 202 -14.52 -16.70 10.97
C GLU A 202 -15.62 -15.64 10.79
N THR A 203 -16.24 -15.22 11.88
CA THR A 203 -17.25 -14.14 11.85
C THR A 203 -16.68 -12.83 11.32
N LEU A 204 -15.45 -12.47 11.72
CA LEU A 204 -14.79 -11.25 11.25
C LEU A 204 -14.38 -11.34 9.76
N ARG A 205 -13.92 -12.50 9.31
CA ARG A 205 -13.64 -12.74 7.88
C ARG A 205 -14.91 -12.57 7.04
N ASP A 206 -16.01 -13.20 7.44
CA ASP A 206 -17.32 -13.05 6.76
C ASP A 206 -17.79 -11.58 6.76
N LEU A 207 -17.69 -10.90 7.90
CA LEU A 207 -18.05 -9.48 8.00
C LEU A 207 -17.20 -8.61 7.09
N THR A 208 -15.90 -8.83 7.07
CA THR A 208 -14.94 -8.09 6.21
C THR A 208 -15.26 -8.32 4.73
N TRP A 209 -15.53 -9.56 4.34
CA TRP A 209 -15.92 -9.90 2.98
C TRP A 209 -17.23 -9.23 2.57
N ARG A 210 -18.26 -9.31 3.40
CA ARG A 210 -19.55 -8.67 3.14
C ARG A 210 -19.44 -7.14 3.05
N ALA A 211 -18.61 -6.53 3.89
CA ALA A 211 -18.35 -5.09 3.82
C ALA A 211 -17.67 -4.73 2.50
N HIS A 212 -16.66 -5.51 2.07
CA HIS A 212 -16.00 -5.31 0.78
C HIS A 212 -16.96 -5.49 -0.41
N GLN A 213 -17.82 -6.52 -0.37
CA GLN A 213 -18.86 -6.70 -1.40
C GLN A 213 -19.79 -5.47 -1.48
N MET A 214 -20.20 -4.93 -0.34
CA MET A 214 -21.05 -3.73 -0.29
C MET A 214 -20.33 -2.54 -0.92
N GLU A 215 -19.07 -2.32 -0.57
CA GLU A 215 -18.24 -1.25 -1.14
C GLU A 215 -18.14 -1.41 -2.67
N MET A 216 -17.72 -2.59 -3.15
CA MET A 216 -17.53 -2.82 -4.59
C MET A 216 -18.83 -2.81 -5.39
N ASN A 217 -19.97 -3.20 -4.80
CA ASN A 217 -21.27 -3.14 -5.44
C ASN A 217 -21.97 -1.77 -5.33
N THR A 218 -21.38 -0.82 -4.62
CA THR A 218 -21.83 0.58 -4.59
C THR A 218 -21.18 1.34 -5.76
N PRO A 219 -21.97 1.87 -6.72
CA PRO A 219 -21.39 2.46 -7.94
C PRO A 219 -20.37 3.56 -7.69
N ALA A 220 -20.59 4.44 -6.71
CA ALA A 220 -19.71 5.56 -6.41
C ALA A 220 -18.34 5.10 -5.88
N THR A 221 -18.31 4.13 -4.95
CA THR A 221 -17.09 3.61 -4.36
C THR A 221 -16.28 2.77 -5.35
N ASN A 222 -16.98 1.94 -6.15
CA ASN A 222 -16.32 1.19 -7.22
C ASN A 222 -15.70 2.14 -8.25
N GLN A 223 -16.44 3.16 -8.72
CA GLN A 223 -15.95 4.10 -9.70
C GLN A 223 -14.72 4.87 -9.19
N GLU A 224 -14.75 5.37 -7.95
CA GLU A 224 -13.58 6.02 -7.33
C GLU A 224 -12.36 5.09 -7.32
N SER A 225 -12.53 3.83 -6.94
CA SER A 225 -11.45 2.85 -6.97
C SER A 225 -10.91 2.60 -8.38
N VAL A 226 -11.80 2.47 -9.37
CA VAL A 226 -11.42 2.26 -10.78
C VAL A 226 -10.67 3.46 -11.36
N ASP A 227 -11.09 4.68 -11.04
CA ASP A 227 -10.41 5.92 -11.47
C ASP A 227 -8.99 6.04 -10.92
N LEU A 228 -8.77 5.47 -9.73
CA LEU A 228 -7.47 5.43 -9.06
C LEU A 228 -6.58 4.26 -9.50
N MET A 229 -7.08 3.30 -10.28
CA MET A 229 -6.26 2.19 -10.76
C MET A 229 -5.20 2.67 -11.76
N ARG A 230 -4.01 2.10 -11.65
CA ARG A 230 -2.89 2.24 -12.60
C ARG A 230 -2.64 0.89 -13.25
N ILE A 231 -3.12 0.73 -14.48
CA ILE A 231 -3.17 -0.55 -15.16
C ILE A 231 -1.95 -0.76 -16.06
N GLY A 232 -1.01 -1.57 -15.57
CA GLY A 232 0.25 -1.90 -16.22
C GLY A 232 1.40 -0.95 -15.86
N ALA A 233 2.63 -1.45 -15.99
CA ALA A 233 3.86 -0.78 -15.55
C ALA A 233 4.04 0.63 -16.12
N LYS A 234 3.49 0.92 -17.31
CA LYS A 234 3.57 2.26 -17.93
C LYS A 234 2.75 3.29 -17.16
N GLU A 235 1.52 2.94 -16.75
CA GLU A 235 0.66 3.86 -15.99
C GLU A 235 1.22 4.04 -14.57
N VAL A 236 1.68 2.94 -13.94
CA VAL A 236 2.35 2.99 -12.63
C VAL A 236 3.62 3.85 -12.66
N ALA A 237 4.40 3.78 -13.75
CA ALA A 237 5.59 4.62 -13.91
C ALA A 237 5.26 6.10 -14.11
N ALA A 238 4.18 6.40 -14.81
CA ALA A 238 3.75 7.77 -15.11
C ALA A 238 3.10 8.44 -13.88
N ASN A 239 2.36 7.67 -13.09
CA ASN A 239 1.67 8.14 -11.88
C ASN A 239 1.90 7.12 -10.76
N PRO A 240 2.96 7.27 -9.96
CA PRO A 240 3.32 6.30 -8.91
C PRO A 240 2.46 6.46 -7.64
N ASP A 241 1.21 6.82 -7.81
CA ASP A 241 0.13 6.85 -6.82
C ASP A 241 -1.00 5.92 -7.24
N GLY A 242 -2.03 5.77 -6.42
CA GLY A 242 -3.22 5.00 -6.78
C GLY A 242 -3.03 3.48 -6.61
N ILE A 243 -4.03 2.74 -7.08
CA ILE A 243 -4.11 1.28 -6.96
C ILE A 243 -3.31 0.64 -8.11
N GLU A 244 -2.17 0.09 -7.78
CA GLU A 244 -1.26 -0.54 -8.72
C GLU A 244 -1.77 -1.92 -9.16
N LEU A 245 -1.99 -2.09 -10.47
CA LEU A 245 -2.30 -3.34 -11.14
C LEU A 245 -1.23 -3.60 -12.20
N GLU A 246 -0.19 -4.37 -11.88
CA GLU A 246 0.91 -4.67 -12.80
C GLU A 246 1.35 -6.14 -12.71
N GLY A 247 2.25 -6.53 -13.60
CA GLY A 247 2.73 -7.90 -13.71
C GLY A 247 2.18 -8.62 -14.94
N ALA A 248 2.75 -9.80 -15.21
CA ALA A 248 2.45 -10.57 -16.42
C ALA A 248 0.98 -10.96 -16.52
N PHE A 249 0.33 -11.32 -15.40
CA PHE A 249 -1.09 -11.69 -15.37
C PHE A 249 -1.97 -10.50 -15.78
N ILE A 250 -1.74 -9.34 -15.23
CA ILE A 250 -2.46 -8.10 -15.59
C ILE A 250 -2.22 -7.73 -17.06
N ALA A 251 -0.99 -7.89 -17.55
CA ALA A 251 -0.66 -7.62 -18.94
C ALA A 251 -1.41 -8.54 -19.91
N VAL A 252 -1.56 -9.81 -19.58
CA VAL A 252 -2.38 -10.77 -20.35
C VAL A 252 -3.85 -10.36 -20.30
N GLY A 253 -4.39 -10.09 -19.11
CA GLY A 253 -5.78 -9.65 -18.93
C GLY A 253 -6.10 -8.38 -19.74
N LYS A 254 -5.16 -7.42 -19.77
CA LYS A 254 -5.25 -6.21 -20.59
C LYS A 254 -5.25 -6.53 -22.09
N LEU A 255 -4.38 -7.45 -22.53
CA LEU A 255 -4.29 -7.86 -23.94
C LEU A 255 -5.58 -8.51 -24.46
N ILE A 256 -6.24 -9.33 -23.64
CA ILE A 256 -7.49 -10.02 -23.99
C ILE A 256 -8.76 -9.21 -23.64
N GLY A 257 -8.60 -7.96 -23.16
CA GLY A 257 -9.71 -7.06 -22.88
C GLY A 257 -10.44 -7.30 -21.55
N MET A 258 -9.97 -8.22 -20.71
CA MET A 258 -10.58 -8.52 -19.40
C MET A 258 -10.20 -7.49 -18.32
N VAL A 259 -9.06 -6.83 -18.45
CA VAL A 259 -8.55 -5.84 -17.48
C VAL A 259 -8.42 -4.48 -18.14
N ASN A 260 -9.43 -3.66 -18.01
CA ASN A 260 -9.46 -2.25 -18.37
C ASN A 260 -10.48 -1.52 -17.48
N ARG A 261 -10.50 -0.19 -17.49
CA ARG A 261 -11.40 0.60 -16.60
C ARG A 261 -12.88 0.31 -16.83
N GLU A 262 -13.29 0.11 -18.09
CA GLU A 262 -14.68 -0.19 -18.43
C GLU A 262 -15.12 -1.53 -17.83
N THR A 263 -14.34 -2.60 -18.06
CA THR A 263 -14.66 -3.94 -17.51
C THR A 263 -14.56 -4.00 -15.99
N LEU A 264 -13.67 -3.22 -15.36
CA LEU A 264 -13.53 -3.18 -13.91
C LEU A 264 -14.63 -2.32 -13.24
N ALA A 265 -15.20 -1.36 -13.95
CA ALA A 265 -16.35 -0.58 -13.49
C ALA A 265 -17.69 -1.34 -13.67
N ASP A 266 -17.77 -2.21 -14.68
CA ASP A 266 -18.98 -2.99 -14.96
C ASP A 266 -19.10 -4.18 -14.02
N GLN A 267 -19.99 -4.06 -13.04
CA GLN A 267 -20.27 -5.10 -12.01
C GLN A 267 -20.77 -6.43 -12.61
N THR A 268 -21.21 -6.46 -13.86
CA THR A 268 -21.63 -7.68 -14.56
C THR A 268 -20.52 -8.36 -15.34
N SER A 269 -19.37 -7.69 -15.49
CA SER A 269 -18.25 -8.18 -16.27
C SER A 269 -17.52 -9.36 -15.60
N ALA A 270 -16.92 -10.23 -16.40
CA ALA A 270 -16.07 -11.30 -15.89
C ALA A 270 -14.82 -10.76 -15.16
N GLY A 271 -14.29 -9.60 -15.57
CA GLY A 271 -13.14 -8.97 -14.93
C GLY A 271 -13.46 -8.49 -13.52
N PHE A 272 -14.62 -7.86 -13.32
CA PHE A 272 -15.08 -7.45 -12.00
C PHE A 272 -15.32 -8.66 -11.08
N GLN A 273 -16.05 -9.69 -11.55
CA GLN A 273 -16.32 -10.90 -10.76
C GLN A 273 -15.03 -11.62 -10.35
N GLN A 274 -14.05 -11.73 -11.25
CA GLN A 274 -12.74 -12.31 -10.91
C GLN A 274 -12.00 -11.49 -9.87
N GLY A 275 -12.13 -10.17 -9.90
CA GLY A 275 -11.59 -9.29 -8.85
C GLY A 275 -12.23 -9.59 -7.49
N LEU A 276 -13.55 -9.73 -7.42
CA LEU A 276 -14.26 -10.11 -6.19
C LEU A 276 -13.80 -11.46 -5.66
N ASP A 277 -13.71 -12.50 -6.53
CA ASP A 277 -13.27 -13.84 -6.12
C ASP A 277 -11.85 -13.82 -5.52
N MET A 278 -10.95 -13.00 -6.06
CA MET A 278 -9.60 -12.83 -5.52
C MET A 278 -9.61 -12.18 -4.13
N TYR A 279 -10.44 -11.16 -3.90
CA TYR A 279 -10.58 -10.51 -2.60
C TYR A 279 -11.24 -11.43 -1.57
N GLU A 280 -12.25 -12.21 -1.98
CA GLU A 280 -12.84 -13.23 -1.10
C GLU A 280 -11.79 -14.23 -0.63
N ALA A 281 -11.02 -14.79 -1.57
CA ALA A 281 -9.95 -15.73 -1.25
C ALA A 281 -8.93 -15.11 -0.27
N LEU A 282 -8.54 -13.84 -0.48
CA LEU A 282 -7.62 -13.11 0.41
C LEU A 282 -8.22 -12.94 1.81
N ALA A 283 -9.46 -12.43 1.92
CA ALA A 283 -10.13 -12.22 3.19
C ALA A 283 -10.30 -13.53 3.97
N MET A 284 -10.70 -14.63 3.29
CA MET A 284 -10.89 -15.93 3.90
C MET A 284 -9.56 -16.63 4.27
N SER A 285 -8.42 -16.23 3.70
CA SER A 285 -7.12 -16.79 4.02
C SER A 285 -6.49 -16.22 5.30
N ALA A 286 -6.97 -15.09 5.82
CA ALA A 286 -6.43 -14.47 7.04
C ALA A 286 -6.54 -15.39 8.26
N ARG A 287 -5.50 -15.48 9.09
CA ARG A 287 -5.35 -16.46 10.19
C ARG A 287 -5.15 -15.83 11.57
N GLY A 288 -5.55 -14.62 11.79
CA GLY A 288 -5.47 -13.99 13.11
C GLY A 288 -5.15 -12.54 13.04
#